data_19c766cd07b5f5a52b9b689d86d83c44
#
_entry.id   19c766cd07b5f5a52b9b689d86d83c44
#
_cell.length_a   1.000
_cell.length_b   1.000
_cell.length_c   1.000
_cell.angle_alpha   90.00
_cell.angle_beta   90.00
_cell.angle_gamma   90.00
#
_symmetry.space_group_name_H-M   'P 1'
#
loop_
_entity.id
_entity.type
_entity.pdbx_description
1 polymer ?
#
loop_
_entity_poly.entity_id
_entity_poly.type
_entity_poly.pdbx_seq_one_letter_code
_entity_poly.pdbx_strand_id
1 'polypeptide(L)'
;MATPSVKLPLIYSCSGCSSAAQMANHIAVTLDRRGIAEMSCIAGLGGDVKSLVKLAQSKRPVIAVDGCPLLCVRNTLCRHAVAPDIHVVLSNLGVKKRFHMDFDTAESERIATRLTNQIAAMSKENDDSR
;
A
#
# COMPACT_ATOMS: atom_id res chain seq x y z
N MET A 1 -20.88 -12.39 12.29
CA MET A 1 -19.92 -12.14 11.23
C MET A 1 -18.77 -13.13 11.32
N ALA A 2 -18.53 -13.87 10.27
CA ALA A 2 -17.47 -14.86 10.29
C ALA A 2 -16.11 -14.18 10.40
N THR A 3 -15.26 -14.67 11.30
CA THR A 3 -13.90 -14.19 11.43
C THR A 3 -13.04 -15.02 10.50
N PRO A 4 -12.48 -14.43 9.45
CA PRO A 4 -11.63 -15.20 8.57
C PRO A 4 -10.40 -15.67 9.31
N SER A 5 -9.99 -16.90 9.07
CA SER A 5 -8.76 -17.45 9.62
C SER A 5 -7.52 -16.80 9.02
N VAL A 6 -7.67 -16.15 7.88
CA VAL A 6 -6.59 -15.47 7.16
C VAL A 6 -6.80 -13.97 7.25
N LYS A 7 -5.81 -13.28 7.77
CA LYS A 7 -5.85 -11.82 7.84
C LYS A 7 -5.50 -11.22 6.49
N LEU A 8 -6.13 -10.10 6.20
CA LEU A 8 -5.83 -9.34 4.99
C LEU A 8 -4.37 -8.87 5.00
N PRO A 9 -3.76 -8.66 3.83
CA PRO A 9 -2.46 -8.01 3.80
C PRO A 9 -2.57 -6.57 4.30
N LEU A 10 -1.49 -6.07 4.86
CA LEU A 10 -1.39 -4.66 5.26
C LEU A 10 -1.02 -3.84 4.04
N ILE A 11 -1.63 -2.66 3.90
CA ILE A 11 -1.26 -1.74 2.84
C ILE A 11 -0.81 -0.41 3.41
N TYR A 12 0.31 0.08 2.90
CA TYR A 12 0.88 1.38 3.25
C TYR A 12 1.00 2.21 2.00
N SER A 13 0.71 3.48 2.11
CA SER A 13 0.83 4.41 1.00
C SER A 13 1.62 5.63 1.43
N CYS A 14 2.29 6.25 0.46
CA CYS A 14 2.79 7.59 0.73
C CYS A 14 1.60 8.55 0.79
N SER A 15 1.86 9.69 1.37
CA SER A 15 0.90 10.78 1.46
C SER A 15 1.69 12.07 1.48
N GLY A 16 1.22 13.06 0.80
CA GLY A 16 1.95 14.31 0.74
C GLY A 16 1.31 15.26 -0.25
N CYS A 17 2.05 16.28 -0.62
CA CYS A 17 1.50 17.42 -1.35
C CYS A 17 1.30 17.19 -2.85
N SER A 18 1.93 16.17 -3.44
CA SER A 18 1.81 15.95 -4.88
C SER A 18 0.55 15.16 -5.23
N SER A 19 0.11 15.29 -6.48
CA SER A 19 -1.02 14.51 -7.00
C SER A 19 -0.73 13.01 -6.93
N ALA A 20 0.50 12.59 -7.20
CA ALA A 20 0.88 11.18 -7.14
C ALA A 20 0.81 10.63 -5.73
N ALA A 21 1.22 11.42 -4.72
CA ALA A 21 1.13 11.02 -3.33
C ALA A 21 -0.33 10.87 -2.89
N GLN A 22 -1.20 11.81 -3.31
CA GLN A 22 -2.62 11.72 -2.99
C GLN A 22 -3.28 10.55 -3.70
N MET A 23 -2.89 10.23 -4.92
CA MET A 23 -3.38 9.05 -5.62
C MET A 23 -2.98 7.77 -4.86
N ALA A 24 -1.74 7.68 -4.41
CA ALA A 24 -1.28 6.52 -3.65
C ALA A 24 -2.12 6.33 -2.38
N ASN A 25 -2.37 7.41 -1.65
CA ASN A 25 -3.23 7.37 -0.47
C ASN A 25 -4.65 6.94 -0.83
N HIS A 26 -5.20 7.50 -1.90
CA HIS A 26 -6.56 7.16 -2.35
C HIS A 26 -6.69 5.69 -2.73
N ILE A 27 -5.70 5.12 -3.40
CA ILE A 27 -5.68 3.71 -3.75
C ILE A 27 -5.69 2.83 -2.49
N ALA A 28 -4.87 3.15 -1.51
CA ALA A 28 -4.83 2.39 -0.26
C ALA A 28 -6.15 2.47 0.48
N VAL A 29 -6.75 3.66 0.59
CA VAL A 29 -8.07 3.85 1.20
C VAL A 29 -9.12 3.03 0.45
N THR A 30 -9.10 3.07 -0.87
CA THR A 30 -10.04 2.33 -1.71
C THR A 30 -9.98 0.83 -1.43
N LEU A 31 -8.79 0.26 -1.39
CA LEU A 31 -8.62 -1.18 -1.16
C LEU A 31 -9.01 -1.56 0.28
N ASP A 32 -8.76 -0.68 1.23
CA ASP A 32 -9.21 -0.89 2.62
C ASP A 32 -10.73 -0.93 2.71
N ARG A 33 -11.41 0.04 2.12
CA ARG A 33 -12.88 0.11 2.17
C ARG A 33 -13.55 -1.03 1.43
N ARG A 34 -12.88 -1.59 0.43
CA ARG A 34 -13.38 -2.76 -0.32
C ARG A 34 -13.03 -4.09 0.36
N GLY A 35 -12.33 -4.08 1.48
CA GLY A 35 -11.98 -5.29 2.20
C GLY A 35 -10.91 -6.14 1.51
N ILE A 36 -10.12 -5.55 0.64
CA ILE A 36 -9.06 -6.24 -0.12
C ILE A 36 -7.76 -6.24 0.65
N ALA A 37 -7.47 -5.15 1.36
CA ALA A 37 -6.28 -4.99 2.19
C ALA A 37 -6.65 -4.16 3.39
N GLU A 38 -5.89 -4.27 4.46
CA GLU A 38 -6.10 -3.44 5.65
C GLU A 38 -5.06 -2.31 5.65
N MET A 39 -5.53 -1.08 5.60
CA MET A 39 -4.63 0.07 5.60
C MET A 39 -4.11 0.34 7.01
N SER A 40 -2.80 0.53 7.12
CA SER A 40 -2.18 0.98 8.35
C SER A 40 -1.51 2.34 8.13
N CYS A 41 -0.87 2.87 9.16
CA CYS A 41 -0.41 4.25 9.17
C CYS A 41 1.08 4.37 8.89
N ILE A 42 1.42 4.83 7.69
CA ILE A 42 2.83 5.07 7.35
C ILE A 42 3.43 6.18 8.23
N ALA A 43 2.64 7.19 8.56
CA ALA A 43 3.11 8.27 9.45
C ALA A 43 3.48 7.74 10.83
N GLY A 44 2.75 6.73 11.31
CA GLY A 44 3.07 6.08 12.59
C GLY A 44 4.40 5.34 12.56
N LEU A 45 4.74 4.74 11.41
CA LEU A 45 6.05 4.13 11.24
C LEU A 45 7.15 5.20 11.19
N GLY A 46 6.86 6.33 10.54
CA GLY A 46 7.77 7.47 10.50
C GLY A 46 8.02 8.07 11.86
N GLY A 47 7.02 8.05 12.74
CA GLY A 47 7.10 8.55 14.10
C GLY A 47 7.51 7.52 15.15
N ASP A 48 7.86 6.31 14.71
CA ASP A 48 8.31 5.22 15.60
C ASP A 48 7.27 4.84 16.66
N VAL A 49 5.99 4.88 16.29
CA VAL A 49 4.91 4.48 17.19
C VAL A 49 4.95 2.97 17.40
N LYS A 50 5.25 2.53 18.61
CA LYS A 50 5.57 1.13 18.92
C LYS A 50 4.52 0.14 18.46
N SER A 51 3.24 0.41 18.70
CA SER A 51 2.17 -0.51 18.30
C SER A 51 2.07 -0.65 16.79
N LEU A 52 2.29 0.44 16.05
CA LEU A 52 2.23 0.42 14.59
C LEU A 52 3.47 -0.24 13.98
N VAL A 53 4.63 -0.04 14.59
CA VAL A 53 5.85 -0.74 14.18
C VAL A 53 5.70 -2.25 14.39
N LYS A 54 5.16 -2.67 15.54
CA LYS A 54 4.90 -4.08 15.82
C LYS A 54 3.95 -4.69 14.79
N LEU A 55 2.90 -3.98 14.41
CA LEU A 55 1.96 -4.45 13.40
C LEU A 55 2.66 -4.68 12.06
N ALA A 56 3.50 -3.73 11.64
CA ALA A 56 4.24 -3.87 10.38
C ALA A 56 5.19 -5.08 10.42
N GLN A 57 5.73 -5.41 11.59
CA GLN A 57 6.67 -6.52 11.77
C GLN A 57 5.99 -7.85 12.07
N SER A 58 4.66 -7.91 11.99
CA SER A 58 3.88 -9.08 12.43
C SER A 58 3.86 -10.26 11.46
N LYS A 59 4.63 -10.20 10.39
CA LYS A 59 4.73 -11.25 9.36
C LYS A 59 3.50 -11.35 8.44
N ARG A 60 2.56 -10.42 8.55
CA ARG A 60 1.49 -10.31 7.57
C ARG A 60 2.08 -9.83 6.24
N PRO A 61 1.51 -10.24 5.10
CA PRO A 61 1.94 -9.66 3.81
C PRO A 61 1.81 -8.14 3.82
N VAL A 62 2.77 -7.46 3.22
CA VAL A 62 2.83 -5.99 3.20
C VAL A 62 2.86 -5.49 1.76
N ILE A 63 1.98 -4.54 1.49
CA ILE A 63 1.89 -3.87 0.20
C ILE A 63 2.30 -2.42 0.40
N ALA A 64 3.22 -1.95 -0.44
CA ALA A 64 3.68 -0.56 -0.41
C ALA A 64 3.29 0.13 -1.71
N VAL A 65 2.65 1.29 -1.59
CA VAL A 65 2.27 2.11 -2.76
C VAL A 65 2.99 3.44 -2.65
N ASP A 66 4.00 3.63 -3.48
CA ASP A 66 4.74 4.88 -3.60
C ASP A 66 4.27 5.66 -4.82
N GLY A 67 4.09 6.98 -4.66
CA GLY A 67 3.65 7.83 -5.76
C GLY A 67 4.75 8.15 -6.74
N CYS A 68 5.99 8.25 -6.30
CA CYS A 68 7.11 8.72 -7.13
C CYS A 68 8.42 8.03 -6.75
N PRO A 69 9.50 8.27 -7.52
CA PRO A 69 10.79 7.59 -7.29
C PRO A 69 11.50 7.90 -5.98
N LEU A 70 10.97 8.79 -5.15
CA LEU A 70 11.54 9.04 -3.81
C LEU A 70 11.36 7.85 -2.87
N LEU A 71 10.37 7.00 -3.13
CA LEU A 71 10.14 5.74 -2.43
C LEU A 71 9.98 5.91 -0.91
N CYS A 72 9.22 6.92 -0.50
CA CYS A 72 9.06 7.25 0.92
C CYS A 72 8.49 6.08 1.74
N VAL A 73 7.53 5.35 1.19
CA VAL A 73 6.92 4.21 1.89
C VAL A 73 7.93 3.08 2.03
N ARG A 74 8.54 2.68 0.94
CA ARG A 74 9.53 1.61 0.96
C ARG A 74 10.66 1.93 1.94
N ASN A 75 11.16 3.17 1.87
CA ASN A 75 12.27 3.58 2.74
C ASN A 75 11.87 3.56 4.21
N THR A 76 10.64 4.00 4.53
CA THR A 76 10.13 3.96 5.89
C THR A 76 9.98 2.54 6.40
N LEU A 77 9.41 1.65 5.58
CA LEU A 77 9.28 0.23 5.93
C LEU A 77 10.66 -0.42 6.15
N CYS A 78 11.60 -0.16 5.25
CA CYS A 78 12.95 -0.73 5.36
C CYS A 78 13.68 -0.26 6.61
N ARG A 79 13.43 0.95 7.08
CA ARG A 79 14.01 1.44 8.34
C ARG A 79 13.56 0.58 9.53
N HIS A 80 12.40 -0.03 9.45
CA HIS A 80 11.88 -0.94 10.48
C HIS A 80 12.08 -2.41 10.12
N ALA A 81 13.00 -2.70 9.20
CA ALA A 81 13.32 -4.06 8.75
C ALA A 81 12.13 -4.78 8.12
N VAL A 82 11.23 -4.06 7.47
CA VAL A 82 10.07 -4.62 6.78
C VAL A 82 10.27 -4.45 5.27
N ALA A 83 10.30 -5.57 4.54
CA ALA A 83 10.34 -5.55 3.09
C ALA A 83 8.93 -5.78 2.56
N PRO A 84 8.43 -4.94 1.65
CA PRO A 84 7.09 -5.17 1.09
C PRO A 84 7.08 -6.40 0.19
N ASP A 85 5.97 -7.14 0.25
CA ASP A 85 5.74 -8.30 -0.64
C ASP A 85 5.30 -7.84 -2.03
N ILE A 86 4.56 -6.73 -2.09
CA ILE A 86 4.20 -6.05 -3.34
C ILE A 86 4.61 -4.60 -3.19
N HIS A 87 5.35 -4.09 -4.16
CA HIS A 87 5.75 -2.69 -4.18
C HIS A 87 5.33 -2.06 -5.50
N VAL A 88 4.42 -1.10 -5.42
CA VAL A 88 3.92 -0.37 -6.58
C VAL A 88 4.47 1.05 -6.52
N VAL A 89 5.08 1.48 -7.61
CA VAL A 89 5.54 2.86 -7.76
C VAL A 89 4.74 3.47 -8.90
N LEU A 90 3.86 4.41 -8.58
CA LEU A 90 2.91 4.95 -9.55
C LEU A 90 3.60 5.61 -10.74
N SER A 91 4.73 6.26 -10.53
CA SER A 91 5.48 6.87 -11.64
C SER A 91 5.95 5.83 -12.66
N ASN A 92 6.20 4.59 -12.22
CA ASN A 92 6.57 3.51 -13.14
C ASN A 92 5.37 3.03 -13.98
N LEU A 93 4.16 3.39 -13.59
CA LEU A 93 2.92 3.05 -14.31
C LEU A 93 2.41 4.23 -15.14
N GLY A 94 3.24 5.24 -15.36
CA GLY A 94 2.88 6.39 -16.18
C GLY A 94 2.18 7.52 -15.43
N VAL A 95 2.01 7.41 -14.12
CA VAL A 95 1.39 8.49 -13.33
C VAL A 95 2.35 9.66 -13.23
N LYS A 96 1.89 10.85 -13.60
CA LYS A 96 2.70 12.06 -13.53
C LYS A 96 2.53 12.73 -12.18
N LYS A 97 3.65 13.07 -11.56
CA LYS A 97 3.67 13.80 -10.30
C LYS A 97 3.50 15.30 -10.60
N ARG A 98 2.43 15.88 -10.04
CA ARG A 98 2.14 17.31 -10.21
C ARG A 98 1.90 17.94 -8.84
N PHE A 99 2.21 19.23 -8.74
CA PHE A 99 1.98 19.98 -7.52
C PHE A 99 0.77 20.87 -7.67
N HIS A 100 0.05 21.11 -6.56
CA HIS A 100 -1.12 22.00 -6.49
C HIS A 100 -2.29 21.55 -7.39
N MET A 101 -2.36 20.25 -7.68
CA MET A 101 -3.37 19.67 -8.54
C MET A 101 -3.86 18.35 -7.97
N ASP A 102 -5.09 18.00 -8.27
CA ASP A 102 -5.64 16.70 -7.91
C ASP A 102 -5.20 15.61 -8.90
N PHE A 103 -5.29 14.37 -8.47
CA PHE A 103 -5.03 13.23 -9.35
C PHE A 103 -6.27 12.87 -10.16
N ASP A 104 -6.05 12.09 -11.21
CA ASP A 104 -7.14 11.59 -12.08
C ASP A 104 -7.79 10.36 -11.43
N THR A 105 -9.10 10.43 -11.16
CA THR A 105 -9.81 9.35 -10.48
C THR A 105 -9.94 8.10 -11.33
N ALA A 106 -10.07 8.24 -12.65
CA ALA A 106 -10.13 7.09 -13.56
C ALA A 106 -8.80 6.34 -13.60
N GLU A 107 -7.69 7.07 -13.62
CA GLU A 107 -6.35 6.49 -13.55
C GLU A 107 -6.16 5.75 -12.23
N SER A 108 -6.58 6.36 -11.12
CA SER A 108 -6.53 5.74 -9.81
C SER A 108 -7.30 4.42 -9.77
N GLU A 109 -8.49 4.39 -10.36
CA GLU A 109 -9.32 3.18 -10.38
C GLU A 109 -8.68 2.06 -11.20
N ARG A 110 -8.06 2.39 -12.33
CA ARG A 110 -7.36 1.39 -13.14
C ARG A 110 -6.23 0.74 -12.34
N ILE A 111 -5.48 1.54 -11.60
CA ILE A 111 -4.36 1.04 -10.80
C ILE A 111 -4.88 0.25 -9.60
N ALA A 112 -5.95 0.70 -8.96
CA ALA A 112 -6.59 -0.04 -7.87
C ALA A 112 -7.03 -1.43 -8.34
N THR A 113 -7.62 -1.54 -9.54
CA THR A 113 -8.02 -2.80 -10.12
C THR A 113 -6.82 -3.70 -10.38
N ARG A 114 -5.76 -3.15 -10.96
CA ARG A 114 -4.52 -3.88 -11.22
C ARG A 114 -3.92 -4.43 -9.92
N LEU A 115 -3.86 -3.60 -8.88
CA LEU A 115 -3.31 -4.00 -7.59
C LEU A 115 -4.19 -5.05 -6.91
N THR A 116 -5.50 -4.92 -7.02
CA THR A 116 -6.44 -5.93 -6.53
C THR A 116 -6.13 -7.30 -7.12
N ASN A 117 -5.88 -7.36 -8.42
CA ASN A 117 -5.54 -8.60 -9.10
C ASN A 117 -4.18 -9.15 -8.65
N GLN A 118 -3.20 -8.30 -8.42
CA GLN A 118 -1.90 -8.71 -7.88
C GLN A 118 -2.02 -9.31 -6.49
N ILE A 119 -2.85 -8.70 -5.63
CA ILE A 119 -3.09 -9.20 -4.28
C ILE A 119 -3.76 -10.57 -4.33
N ALA A 120 -4.75 -10.73 -5.18
CA ALA A 120 -5.45 -12.01 -5.34
C ALA A 120 -4.47 -13.10 -5.82
N ALA A 121 -3.59 -12.78 -6.76
CA ALA A 121 -2.59 -13.72 -7.26
C ALA A 121 -1.59 -14.10 -6.16
N MET A 122 -1.16 -13.14 -5.35
CA MET A 122 -0.26 -13.41 -4.23
C MET A 122 -0.90 -14.33 -3.20
N SER A 123 -2.15 -14.11 -2.84
CA SER A 123 -2.87 -14.93 -1.88
C SER A 123 -3.03 -16.37 -2.39
N LYS A 124 -3.30 -16.54 -3.67
CA LYS A 124 -3.42 -17.86 -4.29
C LYS A 124 -2.10 -18.61 -4.28
N GLU A 125 -0.99 -17.94 -4.60
CA GLU A 125 0.35 -18.53 -4.55
C GLU A 125 0.70 -19.00 -3.15
N ASN A 126 0.38 -18.19 -2.13
CA ASN A 126 0.64 -18.54 -0.74
C ASN A 126 -0.17 -19.75 -0.30
N ASP A 127 -1.42 -19.88 -0.76
CA ASP A 127 -2.25 -21.05 -0.46
C ASP A 127 -1.70 -22.30 -1.15
N ASP A 128 -1.26 -22.19 -2.39
CA ASP A 128 -0.74 -23.33 -3.14
C ASP A 128 0.61 -23.83 -2.60
N SER A 129 1.37 -22.99 -1.92
CA SER A 129 2.68 -23.35 -1.37
C SER A 129 2.61 -24.00 0.01
N ARG A 130 1.44 -24.21 0.56
CA ARG A 130 1.24 -24.87 1.87
C ARG A 130 1.11 -26.38 1.79
#